data_0d58d015950cb2afd3a1f2c5de039dcb
#
_entry.id   0d58d015950cb2afd3a1f2c5de039dcb
#
_cell.length_a   1.000
_cell.length_b   1.000
_cell.length_c   1.000
_cell.angle_alpha   90.00
_cell.angle_beta   90.00
_cell.angle_gamma   90.00
#
_symmetry.space_group_name_H-M   'P 1'
#
loop_
_entity.id
_entity.type
_entity.pdbx_description
1 polymer ?
#
loop_
_entity_poly.entity_id
_entity_poly.type
_entity_poly.pdbx_seq_one_letter_code
_entity_poly.pdbx_strand_id
1 'polypeptide(L)'
;VLAVVREGYGQMPPISHRELSDDNVREVVGYLESLSSSGSVAVQTGYDGPRTPEGQPDLNGIWQVLNTAAWDIRAHNAQDGVPAGLGVIEDNVIPYQAWASAQQQENYANRLTADPVRQCFLPGVPRITYMPFPFRIFQTADHVVLTYEFAHAVRIIYTDGSEHPLPNDFWMGDSRGHWEGDTLVVDTTHFNGETWFDAAGNFHSNELHVVERYTPISSYHVDYEVTIEDPEVFTRPWTMRMPLYRRVEEGLQLLDYDCVDFILESANRSDGGAQ
;
A
#
# COMPACT_ATOMS: atom_id res chain seq x y z
N VAL A 1 -8.34 30.72 3.60
CA VAL A 1 -8.77 29.58 2.77
C VAL A 1 -9.36 30.07 1.45
N LEU A 2 -10.37 30.99 1.45
CA LEU A 2 -11.03 31.43 0.22
C LEU A 2 -10.05 32.01 -0.81
N ALA A 3 -9.09 32.85 -0.39
CA ALA A 3 -8.05 33.38 -1.27
C ALA A 3 -7.20 32.27 -1.90
N VAL A 4 -6.81 31.28 -1.13
CA VAL A 4 -6.02 30.14 -1.61
C VAL A 4 -6.81 29.34 -2.65
N VAL A 5 -8.12 29.15 -2.45
CA VAL A 5 -8.99 28.44 -3.40
C VAL A 5 -9.12 29.22 -4.71
N ARG A 6 -9.21 30.58 -4.66
CA ARG A 6 -9.43 31.44 -5.82
C ARG A 6 -8.15 31.82 -6.58
N GLU A 7 -7.02 31.90 -5.87
CA GLU A 7 -5.73 32.31 -6.43
C GLU A 7 -4.80 31.11 -6.69
N GLY A 8 -5.16 29.94 -6.12
CA GLY A 8 -4.28 28.77 -6.09
C GLY A 8 -3.20 28.89 -5.02
N TYR A 9 -2.48 27.81 -4.79
CA TYR A 9 -1.33 27.77 -3.87
C TYR A 9 -0.32 26.70 -4.31
N GLY A 10 0.91 27.10 -4.50
CA GLY A 10 1.95 26.23 -4.99
C GLY A 10 1.61 25.64 -6.36
N GLN A 11 1.42 24.33 -6.48
CA GLN A 11 1.03 23.65 -7.72
C GLN A 11 -0.49 23.46 -7.85
N MET A 12 -1.29 23.86 -6.86
CA MET A 12 -2.73 23.78 -6.91
C MET A 12 -3.29 24.91 -7.78
N PRO A 13 -3.95 24.61 -8.91
CA PRO A 13 -4.56 25.63 -9.75
C PRO A 13 -5.72 26.31 -9.03
N PRO A 14 -6.05 27.57 -9.38
CA PRO A 14 -7.23 28.24 -8.84
C PRO A 14 -8.51 27.53 -9.26
N ILE A 15 -9.46 27.42 -8.33
CA ILE A 15 -10.78 26.86 -8.58
C ILE A 15 -11.76 27.99 -8.86
N SER A 16 -12.44 27.96 -10.01
CA SER A 16 -13.36 29.00 -10.42
C SER A 16 -14.67 28.97 -9.62
N HIS A 17 -15.40 30.12 -9.60
CA HIS A 17 -16.74 30.21 -8.98
C HIS A 17 -17.80 29.30 -9.65
N ARG A 18 -17.53 28.81 -10.88
CA ARG A 18 -18.43 27.87 -11.57
C ARG A 18 -18.22 26.45 -11.11
N GLU A 19 -17.00 26.10 -10.69
CA GLU A 19 -16.65 24.77 -10.20
C GLU A 19 -17.00 24.61 -8.73
N LEU A 20 -16.81 25.67 -7.93
CA LEU A 20 -17.13 25.66 -6.50
C LEU A 20 -17.53 27.06 -6.05
N SER A 21 -18.76 27.23 -5.59
CA SER A 21 -19.26 28.56 -5.11
C SER A 21 -18.57 28.98 -3.81
N ASP A 22 -18.53 30.27 -3.53
CA ASP A 22 -17.98 30.80 -2.28
C ASP A 22 -18.72 30.28 -1.04
N ASP A 23 -20.03 30.04 -1.18
CA ASP A 23 -20.85 29.50 -0.08
C ASP A 23 -20.46 28.05 0.21
N ASN A 24 -20.27 27.22 -0.82
CA ASN A 24 -19.78 25.85 -0.65
C ASN A 24 -18.37 25.82 -0.03
N VAL A 25 -17.47 26.74 -0.44
CA VAL A 25 -16.14 26.87 0.19
C VAL A 25 -16.27 27.23 1.67
N ARG A 26 -17.15 28.16 2.03
CA ARG A 26 -17.38 28.54 3.43
C ARG A 26 -17.98 27.40 4.24
N GLU A 27 -18.90 26.64 3.66
CA GLU A 27 -19.49 25.46 4.29
C GLU A 27 -18.44 24.39 4.60
N VAL A 28 -17.57 24.07 3.64
CA VAL A 28 -16.45 23.12 3.84
C VAL A 28 -15.48 23.65 4.90
N VAL A 29 -15.13 24.95 4.87
CA VAL A 29 -14.27 25.56 5.88
C VAL A 29 -14.91 25.48 7.27
N GLY A 30 -16.20 25.83 7.38
CA GLY A 30 -16.94 25.74 8.64
C GLY A 30 -17.00 24.31 9.17
N TYR A 31 -17.15 23.32 8.30
CA TYR A 31 -17.07 21.92 8.68
C TYR A 31 -15.68 21.55 9.20
N LEU A 32 -14.62 21.90 8.48
CA LEU A 32 -13.22 21.63 8.91
C LEU A 32 -12.87 22.34 10.23
N GLU A 33 -13.34 23.60 10.42
CA GLU A 33 -13.17 24.33 11.68
C GLU A 33 -13.95 23.67 12.82
N SER A 34 -15.15 23.14 12.55
CA SER A 34 -15.91 22.38 13.54
C SER A 34 -15.20 21.09 13.97
N LEU A 35 -14.51 20.43 13.05
CA LEU A 35 -13.67 19.25 13.36
C LEU A 35 -12.44 19.65 14.18
N SER A 36 -11.83 20.81 13.92
CA SER A 36 -10.65 21.30 14.64
C SER A 36 -10.99 21.90 16.01
N SER A 37 -12.18 22.47 16.17
CA SER A 37 -12.66 23.05 17.44
C SER A 37 -13.32 22.02 18.37
N SER A 38 -13.77 20.90 17.83
CA SER A 38 -14.15 19.72 18.61
C SER A 38 -12.86 19.12 19.15
N GLY A 39 -12.39 19.63 20.29
CA GLY A 39 -11.19 19.16 20.95
C GLY A 39 -11.14 17.66 20.98
N SER A 40 -10.04 17.08 20.55
CA SER A 40 -9.75 15.66 20.40
C SER A 40 -11.01 14.90 19.93
N VAL A 41 -11.05 14.57 18.63
CA VAL A 41 -11.86 13.43 18.20
C VAL A 41 -11.48 12.32 19.18
N ALA A 42 -12.38 11.99 20.10
CA ALA A 42 -12.22 10.82 20.92
C ALA A 42 -11.98 9.71 19.90
N VAL A 43 -10.78 9.18 19.86
CA VAL A 43 -10.48 7.96 19.11
C VAL A 43 -11.55 7.01 19.62
N GLN A 44 -12.52 6.65 18.78
CA GLN A 44 -13.51 5.65 19.14
C GLN A 44 -12.71 4.42 19.52
N THR A 45 -12.61 4.16 20.79
CA THR A 45 -11.87 3.01 21.32
C THR A 45 -12.77 1.79 21.18
N GLY A 46 -12.85 1.27 19.93
CA GLY A 46 -13.57 0.04 19.63
C GLY A 46 -14.20 0.10 18.23
N TYR A 47 -13.95 -0.95 17.45
CA TYR A 47 -14.61 -1.18 16.17
C TYR A 47 -16.08 -1.57 16.39
N ASP A 48 -17.01 -0.81 15.82
CA ASP A 48 -18.46 -1.01 15.91
C ASP A 48 -19.09 -1.71 14.69
N GLY A 49 -18.25 -2.12 13.73
CA GLY A 49 -18.67 -2.80 12.52
C GLY A 49 -18.93 -4.31 12.68
N PRO A 50 -19.21 -5.01 11.57
CA PRO A 50 -19.42 -6.45 11.56
C PRO A 50 -18.26 -7.24 12.16
N ARG A 51 -18.61 -8.35 12.86
CA ARG A 51 -17.62 -9.27 13.44
C ARG A 51 -17.85 -10.69 12.95
N THR A 52 -16.79 -11.47 12.94
CA THR A 52 -16.86 -12.93 12.70
C THR A 52 -17.52 -13.65 13.89
N PRO A 53 -17.88 -14.92 13.73
CA PRO A 53 -18.39 -15.72 14.87
C PRO A 53 -17.42 -15.81 16.06
N GLU A 54 -16.12 -15.69 15.82
CA GLU A 54 -15.05 -15.69 16.83
C GLU A 54 -14.92 -14.33 17.54
N GLY A 55 -15.67 -13.31 17.09
CA GLY A 55 -15.68 -11.97 17.68
C GLY A 55 -14.65 -11.00 17.10
N GLN A 56 -13.84 -11.43 16.16
CA GLN A 56 -12.87 -10.56 15.45
C GLN A 56 -13.58 -9.62 14.47
N PRO A 57 -13.03 -8.44 14.18
CA PRO A 57 -13.54 -7.62 13.07
C PRO A 57 -13.63 -8.41 11.77
N ASP A 58 -14.74 -8.25 11.02
CA ASP A 58 -14.94 -8.93 9.75
C ASP A 58 -14.21 -8.19 8.63
N LEU A 59 -13.07 -8.73 8.22
CA LEU A 59 -12.26 -8.24 7.10
C LEU A 59 -12.66 -8.87 5.76
N ASN A 60 -13.59 -9.84 5.72
CA ASN A 60 -13.99 -10.48 4.48
C ASN A 60 -14.46 -9.45 3.44
N GLY A 61 -14.08 -9.62 2.20
CA GLY A 61 -14.51 -8.75 1.09
C GLY A 61 -13.37 -8.35 0.18
N ILE A 62 -13.68 -7.48 -0.78
CA ILE A 62 -12.71 -6.95 -1.74
C ILE A 62 -12.22 -5.59 -1.25
N TRP A 63 -10.93 -5.41 -1.27
CA TRP A 63 -10.24 -4.22 -0.78
C TRP A 63 -9.29 -3.67 -1.84
N GLN A 64 -9.00 -2.39 -1.75
CA GLN A 64 -8.06 -1.72 -2.65
C GLN A 64 -7.40 -0.53 -1.96
N VAL A 65 -6.14 -0.29 -2.28
CA VAL A 65 -5.43 0.96 -1.96
C VAL A 65 -5.61 1.94 -3.13
N LEU A 66 -5.93 3.19 -2.82
CA LEU A 66 -6.13 4.26 -3.80
C LEU A 66 -5.04 5.33 -3.64
N ASN A 67 -3.80 4.97 -3.97
CA ASN A 67 -2.64 5.87 -3.92
C ASN A 67 -1.63 5.52 -5.02
N THR A 68 -0.45 6.15 -4.97
CA THR A 68 0.61 5.97 -5.96
C THR A 68 1.85 5.24 -5.39
N ALA A 69 1.72 4.59 -4.24
CA ALA A 69 2.83 3.92 -3.55
C ALA A 69 3.49 2.82 -4.40
N ALA A 70 2.73 2.17 -5.29
CA ALA A 70 3.30 1.16 -6.20
C ALA A 70 4.34 1.71 -7.16
N TRP A 71 4.29 3.02 -7.45
CA TRP A 71 5.27 3.72 -8.30
C TRP A 71 6.43 4.30 -7.48
N ASP A 72 6.15 5.00 -6.40
CA ASP A 72 7.13 5.46 -5.41
C ASP A 72 6.42 5.65 -4.06
N ILE A 73 6.92 4.98 -3.04
CA ILE A 73 6.39 5.07 -1.67
C ILE A 73 6.68 6.44 -1.01
N ARG A 74 7.61 7.21 -1.57
CA ARG A 74 7.91 8.59 -1.14
C ARG A 74 7.01 9.60 -1.84
N ALA A 75 6.91 10.80 -1.29
CA ALA A 75 6.27 11.93 -1.98
C ALA A 75 7.06 12.30 -3.25
N HIS A 76 6.35 12.42 -4.37
CA HIS A 76 6.97 12.70 -5.67
C HIS A 76 6.05 13.49 -6.58
N ASN A 77 6.64 14.27 -7.48
CA ASN A 77 5.93 14.98 -8.52
C ASN A 77 5.55 14.03 -9.66
N ALA A 78 4.56 14.44 -10.47
CA ALA A 78 4.23 13.71 -11.68
C ALA A 78 5.44 13.67 -12.64
N GLN A 79 5.68 12.50 -13.20
CA GLN A 79 6.70 12.23 -14.20
C GLN A 79 6.07 11.46 -15.36
N ASP A 80 6.82 11.26 -16.45
CA ASP A 80 6.31 10.48 -17.58
C ASP A 80 5.95 9.05 -17.16
N GLY A 81 4.67 8.71 -17.31
CA GLY A 81 4.10 7.43 -16.90
C GLY A 81 3.94 7.21 -15.38
N VAL A 82 4.20 8.22 -14.55
CA VAL A 82 4.07 8.14 -13.08
C VAL A 82 3.23 9.31 -12.57
N PRO A 83 2.04 9.07 -11.97
CA PRO A 83 1.23 10.14 -11.38
C PRO A 83 1.92 10.73 -10.14
N ALA A 84 1.63 11.97 -9.80
CA ALA A 84 2.12 12.58 -8.55
C ALA A 84 1.58 11.83 -7.33
N GLY A 85 2.38 11.76 -6.26
CA GLY A 85 2.01 11.10 -5.02
C GLY A 85 2.46 11.85 -3.76
N LEU A 86 1.65 11.77 -2.71
CA LEU A 86 1.94 12.38 -1.41
C LEU A 86 2.98 11.58 -0.60
N GLY A 87 3.26 10.33 -1.03
CA GLY A 87 4.03 9.39 -0.23
C GLY A 87 3.21 8.74 0.89
N VAL A 88 3.71 7.64 1.39
CA VAL A 88 3.07 6.84 2.44
C VAL A 88 4.00 6.58 3.62
N ILE A 89 5.23 7.09 3.57
CA ILE A 89 6.27 6.92 4.58
C ILE A 89 6.17 8.05 5.59
N GLU A 90 6.27 7.71 6.86
CA GLU A 90 6.42 8.70 7.93
C GLU A 90 7.67 9.54 7.68
N ASP A 91 7.55 10.86 7.83
CA ASP A 91 8.61 11.83 7.53
C ASP A 91 9.15 11.84 6.09
N ASN A 92 8.60 11.04 5.20
CA ASN A 92 9.02 10.88 3.80
C ASN A 92 10.51 10.53 3.63
N VAL A 93 11.10 9.82 4.58
CA VAL A 93 12.52 9.46 4.61
C VAL A 93 12.71 7.95 4.79
N ILE A 94 13.37 7.32 3.82
CA ILE A 94 13.87 5.95 3.96
C ILE A 94 15.30 6.01 4.52
N PRO A 95 15.55 5.40 5.69
CA PRO A 95 16.83 5.53 6.38
C PRO A 95 17.88 4.54 5.83
N TYR A 96 18.22 4.66 4.56
CA TYR A 96 19.19 3.78 3.90
C TYR A 96 20.58 3.80 4.54
N GLN A 97 21.25 2.64 4.57
CA GLN A 97 22.69 2.55 4.67
C GLN A 97 23.34 3.29 3.48
N ALA A 98 24.57 3.78 3.64
CA ALA A 98 25.24 4.57 2.59
C ALA A 98 25.36 3.81 1.25
N TRP A 99 25.73 2.52 1.30
CA TRP A 99 25.81 1.68 0.11
C TRP A 99 24.44 1.43 -0.53
N ALA A 100 23.41 1.22 0.31
CA ALA A 100 22.05 0.93 -0.15
C ALA A 100 21.40 2.13 -0.85
N SER A 101 21.73 3.35 -0.41
CA SER A 101 21.31 4.57 -1.12
C SER A 101 21.86 4.63 -2.56
N ALA A 102 23.10 4.21 -2.77
CA ALA A 102 23.68 4.15 -4.12
C ALA A 102 23.02 3.05 -4.97
N GLN A 103 22.75 1.89 -4.37
CA GLN A 103 22.02 0.80 -5.04
C GLN A 103 20.61 1.21 -5.44
N GLN A 104 19.89 1.93 -4.57
CA GLN A 104 18.54 2.43 -4.92
C GLN A 104 18.59 3.39 -6.12
N GLN A 105 19.61 4.25 -6.23
CA GLN A 105 19.77 5.13 -7.39
C GLN A 105 20.04 4.36 -8.66
N GLU A 106 20.84 3.29 -8.59
CA GLU A 106 21.09 2.39 -9.71
C GLU A 106 19.81 1.64 -10.13
N ASN A 107 19.06 1.11 -9.16
CA ASN A 107 17.75 0.49 -9.40
C ASN A 107 16.81 1.47 -10.10
N TYR A 108 16.74 2.71 -9.61
CA TYR A 108 15.89 3.75 -10.20
C TYR A 108 16.29 4.04 -11.67
N ALA A 109 17.57 4.13 -11.96
CA ALA A 109 18.06 4.36 -13.33
C ALA A 109 17.67 3.21 -14.29
N ASN A 110 17.64 1.99 -13.77
CA ASN A 110 17.34 0.78 -14.54
C ASN A 110 15.90 0.26 -14.37
N ARG A 111 15.03 0.98 -13.66
CA ARG A 111 13.71 0.52 -13.20
C ARG A 111 12.79 -0.02 -14.30
N LEU A 112 12.94 0.46 -15.52
CA LEU A 112 12.08 0.03 -16.63
C LEU A 112 12.39 -1.40 -17.12
N THR A 113 13.54 -1.94 -16.74
CA THR A 113 13.99 -3.28 -17.14
C THR A 113 14.33 -4.16 -15.94
N ALA A 114 14.76 -3.57 -14.82
CA ALA A 114 15.25 -4.30 -13.66
C ALA A 114 14.19 -4.54 -12.59
N ASP A 115 13.07 -3.80 -12.58
CA ASP A 115 11.97 -4.04 -11.62
C ASP A 115 11.46 -5.49 -11.77
N PRO A 116 11.54 -6.33 -10.72
CA PRO A 116 11.13 -7.74 -10.78
C PRO A 116 9.69 -7.93 -11.25
N VAL A 117 8.79 -7.01 -10.90
CA VAL A 117 7.38 -7.03 -11.33
C VAL A 117 7.26 -6.95 -12.87
N ARG A 118 8.14 -6.22 -13.55
CA ARG A 118 8.16 -6.15 -15.03
C ARG A 118 8.66 -7.43 -15.68
N GLN A 119 9.34 -8.27 -14.93
CA GLN A 119 9.80 -9.59 -15.36
C GLN A 119 8.83 -10.70 -14.91
N CYS A 120 7.63 -10.33 -14.47
CA CYS A 120 6.58 -11.23 -13.99
C CYS A 120 6.91 -12.01 -12.72
N PHE A 121 7.81 -11.53 -11.89
CA PHE A 121 7.95 -12.04 -10.54
C PHE A 121 6.90 -11.44 -9.60
N LEU A 122 6.63 -12.13 -8.51
CA LEU A 122 5.70 -11.62 -7.49
C LEU A 122 6.25 -10.34 -6.85
N PRO A 123 5.38 -9.37 -6.53
CA PRO A 123 5.82 -8.07 -6.00
C PRO A 123 6.45 -8.13 -4.60
N GLY A 124 6.24 -9.20 -3.86
CA GLY A 124 6.61 -9.27 -2.45
C GLY A 124 5.62 -8.54 -1.53
N VAL A 125 5.81 -8.71 -0.22
CA VAL A 125 5.10 -7.98 0.83
C VAL A 125 6.01 -6.85 1.32
N PRO A 126 5.51 -5.62 1.49
CA PRO A 126 4.10 -5.23 1.44
C PRO A 126 3.61 -4.74 0.05
N ARG A 127 4.47 -4.67 -0.99
CA ARG A 127 4.14 -4.07 -2.29
C ARG A 127 2.87 -4.62 -2.91
N ILE A 128 2.62 -5.93 -2.80
CA ILE A 128 1.43 -6.58 -3.37
C ILE A 128 0.13 -5.95 -2.86
N THR A 129 0.11 -5.45 -1.61
CA THR A 129 -1.08 -4.89 -0.97
C THR A 129 -1.46 -3.52 -1.56
N TYR A 130 -0.47 -2.72 -1.99
CA TYR A 130 -0.72 -1.40 -2.58
C TYR A 130 -0.46 -1.32 -4.08
N MET A 131 -0.35 -2.45 -4.76
CA MET A 131 -0.48 -2.49 -6.22
C MET A 131 -1.82 -1.88 -6.63
N PRO A 132 -1.93 -1.22 -7.81
CA PRO A 132 -3.17 -0.56 -8.24
C PRO A 132 -4.27 -1.55 -8.67
N PHE A 133 -4.34 -2.69 -8.01
CA PHE A 133 -5.28 -3.78 -8.25
C PHE A 133 -5.99 -4.14 -6.96
N PRO A 134 -7.29 -4.54 -7.02
CA PRO A 134 -8.00 -5.02 -5.86
C PRO A 134 -7.48 -6.39 -5.41
N PHE A 135 -7.75 -6.69 -4.13
CA PHE A 135 -7.52 -8.00 -3.56
C PHE A 135 -8.71 -8.41 -2.68
N ARG A 136 -8.89 -9.70 -2.46
CA ARG A 136 -9.95 -10.22 -1.64
C ARG A 136 -9.41 -10.88 -0.39
N ILE A 137 -10.01 -10.58 0.76
CA ILE A 137 -9.74 -11.22 2.03
C ILE A 137 -10.81 -12.29 2.28
N PHE A 138 -10.36 -13.48 2.67
CA PHE A 138 -11.17 -14.55 3.24
C PHE A 138 -10.65 -14.82 4.63
N GLN A 139 -11.50 -14.65 5.61
CA GLN A 139 -11.14 -14.82 7.03
C GLN A 139 -11.81 -16.07 7.59
N THR A 140 -11.02 -16.92 8.23
CA THR A 140 -11.46 -18.10 8.99
C THR A 140 -10.94 -18.00 10.41
N ALA A 141 -11.23 -19.00 11.25
CA ALA A 141 -10.75 -19.05 12.63
C ALA A 141 -9.22 -19.10 12.72
N ASP A 142 -8.58 -19.85 11.79
CA ASP A 142 -7.15 -20.20 11.85
C ASP A 142 -6.30 -19.54 10.77
N HIS A 143 -6.95 -18.88 9.80
CA HIS A 143 -6.25 -18.30 8.65
C HIS A 143 -6.94 -17.03 8.15
N VAL A 144 -6.14 -16.10 7.66
CA VAL A 144 -6.60 -15.02 6.78
C VAL A 144 -5.92 -15.20 5.43
N VAL A 145 -6.72 -15.44 4.37
CA VAL A 145 -6.24 -15.68 3.03
C VAL A 145 -6.51 -14.45 2.17
N LEU A 146 -5.47 -13.93 1.54
CA LEU A 146 -5.58 -12.83 0.59
C LEU A 146 -5.37 -13.38 -0.83
N THR A 147 -6.32 -13.13 -1.70
CA THR A 147 -6.19 -13.41 -3.13
C THR A 147 -6.11 -12.09 -3.87
N TYR A 148 -5.11 -11.94 -4.69
CA TYR A 148 -4.84 -10.70 -5.41
C TYR A 148 -5.23 -10.85 -6.88
N GLU A 149 -5.83 -9.79 -7.46
CA GLU A 149 -6.07 -9.73 -8.89
C GLU A 149 -4.74 -9.78 -9.66
N PHE A 150 -3.72 -9.11 -9.14
CA PHE A 150 -2.40 -9.11 -9.75
C PHE A 150 -1.75 -10.49 -9.70
N ALA A 151 -1.38 -11.02 -10.86
CA ALA A 151 -0.66 -12.28 -11.06
C ALA A 151 -1.30 -13.50 -10.38
N HIS A 152 -2.61 -13.46 -10.07
CA HIS A 152 -3.33 -14.51 -9.33
C HIS A 152 -2.65 -14.91 -8.02
N ALA A 153 -1.92 -13.96 -7.40
CA ALA A 153 -1.16 -14.24 -6.20
C ALA A 153 -2.09 -14.61 -5.04
N VAL A 154 -1.63 -15.54 -4.22
CA VAL A 154 -2.31 -15.96 -2.99
C VAL A 154 -1.33 -15.82 -1.84
N ARG A 155 -1.79 -15.22 -0.74
CA ARG A 155 -1.05 -15.11 0.51
C ARG A 155 -1.88 -15.73 1.63
N ILE A 156 -1.28 -16.58 2.42
CA ILE A 156 -1.90 -17.19 3.59
C ILE A 156 -1.21 -16.61 4.83
N ILE A 157 -2.02 -16.02 5.70
CA ILE A 157 -1.60 -15.58 7.04
C ILE A 157 -2.14 -16.62 8.01
N TYR A 158 -1.26 -17.34 8.66
CA TYR A 158 -1.63 -18.35 9.66
C TYR A 158 -1.92 -17.66 11.00
N THR A 159 -3.14 -17.81 11.52
CA THR A 159 -3.57 -17.24 12.80
C THR A 159 -3.82 -18.31 13.87
N ASP A 160 -3.34 -19.52 13.62
CA ASP A 160 -3.46 -20.70 14.47
C ASP A 160 -2.38 -20.78 15.58
N GLY A 161 -1.53 -19.77 15.70
CA GLY A 161 -0.43 -19.70 16.66
C GLY A 161 0.79 -20.54 16.28
N SER A 162 0.84 -21.06 15.06
CA SER A 162 2.03 -21.79 14.56
C SER A 162 3.20 -20.83 14.36
N GLU A 163 4.41 -21.34 14.61
CA GLU A 163 5.66 -20.62 14.37
C GLU A 163 6.03 -20.61 12.88
N HIS A 164 6.94 -19.72 12.50
CA HIS A 164 7.54 -19.74 11.17
C HIS A 164 8.20 -21.08 10.88
N PRO A 165 8.15 -21.58 9.63
CA PRO A 165 8.78 -22.85 9.26
C PRO A 165 10.31 -22.74 9.37
N LEU A 166 10.99 -23.86 9.14
CA LEU A 166 12.44 -23.84 8.95
C LEU A 166 12.79 -22.92 7.77
N PRO A 167 13.99 -22.29 7.80
CA PRO A 167 14.38 -21.30 6.81
C PRO A 167 14.21 -21.82 5.37
N ASN A 168 13.32 -21.18 4.64
CA ASN A 168 13.14 -21.30 3.20
C ASN A 168 12.86 -19.89 2.67
N ASP A 169 13.37 -19.58 1.52
CA ASP A 169 13.22 -18.26 0.92
C ASP A 169 11.95 -18.22 0.07
N PHE A 170 11.08 -17.24 0.35
CA PHE A 170 9.82 -17.02 -0.35
C PHE A 170 9.78 -15.64 -1.02
N TRP A 171 9.12 -15.55 -2.18
CA TRP A 171 8.85 -14.27 -2.83
C TRP A 171 7.96 -13.34 -1.99
N MET A 172 7.01 -13.91 -1.26
CA MET A 172 6.02 -13.19 -0.46
C MET A 172 6.31 -13.27 1.04
N GLY A 173 7.42 -13.88 1.44
CA GLY A 173 7.69 -14.22 2.82
C GLY A 173 6.73 -15.29 3.38
N ASP A 174 6.96 -15.72 4.62
CA ASP A 174 6.04 -16.51 5.44
C ASP A 174 5.33 -15.58 6.44
N SER A 175 4.01 -15.64 6.50
CA SER A 175 3.19 -14.71 7.28
C SER A 175 2.49 -15.39 8.44
N ARG A 176 2.73 -14.90 9.67
CA ARG A 176 2.08 -15.33 10.91
C ARG A 176 1.29 -14.19 11.51
N GLY A 177 0.05 -14.44 11.87
CA GLY A 177 -0.84 -13.40 12.36
C GLY A 177 -1.40 -13.71 13.75
N HIS A 178 -1.74 -12.65 14.47
CA HIS A 178 -2.50 -12.72 15.70
C HIS A 178 -3.36 -11.47 15.86
N TRP A 179 -4.35 -11.53 16.74
CA TRP A 179 -5.22 -10.40 17.00
C TRP A 179 -4.80 -9.69 18.29
N GLU A 180 -4.63 -8.37 18.20
CA GLU A 180 -4.47 -7.45 19.32
C GLU A 180 -5.71 -6.55 19.41
N GLY A 181 -6.70 -6.98 20.20
CA GLY A 181 -8.00 -6.32 20.23
C GLY A 181 -8.68 -6.36 18.87
N ASP A 182 -8.88 -5.22 18.26
CA ASP A 182 -9.50 -5.08 16.92
C ASP A 182 -8.48 -5.02 15.78
N THR A 183 -7.20 -5.15 16.05
CA THR A 183 -6.12 -5.10 15.05
C THR A 183 -5.60 -6.51 14.72
N LEU A 184 -5.59 -6.88 13.46
CA LEU A 184 -4.81 -8.04 13.00
C LEU A 184 -3.36 -7.59 12.82
N VAL A 185 -2.45 -8.21 13.58
CA VAL A 185 -1.00 -8.01 13.46
C VAL A 185 -0.41 -9.19 12.71
N VAL A 186 0.39 -8.90 11.69
CA VAL A 186 1.00 -9.92 10.84
C VAL A 186 2.51 -9.73 10.83
N ASP A 187 3.22 -10.75 11.27
CA ASP A 187 4.65 -10.87 11.22
C ASP A 187 5.05 -11.65 9.95
N THR A 188 5.97 -11.10 9.16
CA THR A 188 6.40 -11.72 7.90
C THR A 188 7.91 -11.69 7.76
N THR A 189 8.49 -12.86 7.57
CA THR A 189 9.92 -13.10 7.42
C THR A 189 10.20 -14.07 6.27
N HIS A 190 11.44 -14.54 6.12
CA HIS A 190 11.86 -15.52 5.10
C HIS A 190 11.66 -15.04 3.67
N PHE A 191 12.01 -13.79 3.41
CA PHE A 191 12.04 -13.23 2.06
C PHE A 191 13.30 -13.69 1.29
N ASN A 192 13.17 -13.80 -0.03
CA ASN A 192 14.31 -14.13 -0.89
C ASN A 192 15.19 -12.93 -1.27
N GLY A 193 14.82 -11.71 -0.88
CA GLY A 193 15.57 -10.50 -1.19
C GLY A 193 15.46 -10.00 -2.63
N GLU A 194 14.65 -10.62 -3.47
CA GLU A 194 14.57 -10.35 -4.91
C GLU A 194 13.48 -9.34 -5.28
N THR A 195 12.70 -8.84 -4.32
CA THR A 195 11.59 -7.92 -4.58
C THR A 195 11.93 -6.48 -4.24
N TRP A 196 11.16 -5.54 -4.81
CA TRP A 196 11.27 -4.12 -4.52
C TRP A 196 9.99 -3.62 -3.85
N PHE A 197 10.08 -2.55 -3.05
CA PHE A 197 8.91 -1.92 -2.45
C PHE A 197 8.05 -1.15 -3.46
N ASP A 198 8.65 -0.68 -4.57
CA ASP A 198 7.97 0.12 -5.59
C ASP A 198 8.72 0.11 -6.92
N ALA A 199 8.15 0.79 -7.92
CA ALA A 199 8.79 0.95 -9.22
C ALA A 199 9.92 2.00 -9.24
N ALA A 200 10.14 2.74 -8.14
CA ALA A 200 11.27 3.66 -7.99
C ALA A 200 12.55 2.96 -7.52
N GLY A 201 12.53 1.63 -7.38
CA GLY A 201 13.70 0.84 -7.03
C GLY A 201 14.06 0.85 -5.56
N ASN A 202 13.12 1.21 -4.69
CA ASN A 202 13.27 1.02 -3.26
C ASN A 202 13.24 -0.48 -2.96
N PHE A 203 14.25 -1.00 -2.29
CA PHE A 203 14.53 -2.44 -2.18
C PHE A 203 14.87 -2.86 -0.76
N HIS A 204 15.02 -4.17 -0.56
CA HIS A 204 15.39 -4.82 0.70
C HIS A 204 16.34 -6.01 0.44
N SER A 205 16.90 -6.57 1.49
CA SER A 205 17.64 -7.83 1.46
C SER A 205 16.75 -9.03 1.86
N ASN A 206 17.34 -10.21 1.96
CA ASN A 206 16.66 -11.39 2.51
C ASN A 206 16.49 -11.33 4.04
N GLU A 207 17.17 -10.40 4.72
CA GLU A 207 16.98 -10.12 6.16
C GLU A 207 15.77 -9.24 6.45
N LEU A 208 14.94 -8.96 5.45
CA LEU A 208 13.72 -8.17 5.62
C LEU A 208 12.79 -8.85 6.63
N HIS A 209 12.35 -8.05 7.61
CA HIS A 209 11.26 -8.34 8.52
C HIS A 209 10.17 -7.29 8.36
N VAL A 210 8.94 -7.72 8.17
CA VAL A 210 7.78 -6.85 7.97
C VAL A 210 6.75 -7.13 9.05
N VAL A 211 6.35 -6.09 9.77
CA VAL A 211 5.21 -6.17 10.69
C VAL A 211 4.08 -5.30 10.14
N GLU A 212 2.97 -5.92 9.79
CA GLU A 212 1.79 -5.25 9.27
C GLU A 212 0.69 -5.20 10.32
N ARG A 213 -0.05 -4.10 10.36
CA ARG A 213 -1.18 -3.90 11.27
C ARG A 213 -2.42 -3.49 10.46
N TYR A 214 -3.42 -4.32 10.49
CA TYR A 214 -4.70 -4.06 9.84
C TYR A 214 -5.71 -3.67 10.93
N THR A 215 -5.98 -2.37 11.07
CA THR A 215 -6.89 -1.84 12.07
C THR A 215 -8.15 -1.30 11.40
N PRO A 216 -9.29 -2.01 11.45
CA PRO A 216 -10.54 -1.51 10.93
C PRO A 216 -10.98 -0.25 11.67
N ILE A 217 -11.20 0.83 10.94
CA ILE A 217 -11.72 2.10 11.46
C ILE A 217 -13.20 2.31 11.13
N SER A 218 -13.72 1.53 10.19
CA SER A 218 -15.15 1.43 9.86
C SER A 218 -15.40 0.15 9.07
N SER A 219 -16.66 -0.14 8.76
CA SER A 219 -17.03 -1.26 7.86
C SER A 219 -16.43 -1.14 6.46
N TYR A 220 -15.92 0.03 6.08
CA TYR A 220 -15.46 0.36 4.72
C TYR A 220 -13.98 0.73 4.65
N HIS A 221 -13.33 0.93 5.78
CA HIS A 221 -11.94 1.39 5.83
C HIS A 221 -11.13 0.60 6.85
N VAL A 222 -9.94 0.22 6.46
CA VAL A 222 -8.91 -0.33 7.35
C VAL A 222 -7.72 0.63 7.30
N ASP A 223 -7.24 1.03 8.46
CA ASP A 223 -5.95 1.67 8.60
C ASP A 223 -4.87 0.59 8.51
N TYR A 224 -4.05 0.66 7.48
CA TYR A 224 -2.98 -0.28 7.21
C TYR A 224 -1.65 0.37 7.49
N GLU A 225 -0.97 -0.12 8.51
CA GLU A 225 0.36 0.32 8.93
C GLU A 225 1.37 -0.80 8.73
N VAL A 226 2.55 -0.47 8.26
CA VAL A 226 3.62 -1.42 7.98
C VAL A 226 4.92 -0.90 8.56
N THR A 227 5.53 -1.68 9.44
CA THR A 227 6.90 -1.44 9.92
C THR A 227 7.87 -2.33 9.13
N ILE A 228 8.90 -1.72 8.63
CA ILE A 228 9.98 -2.34 7.86
C ILE A 228 11.25 -2.35 8.69
N GLU A 229 11.83 -3.53 8.86
CA GLU A 229 13.12 -3.75 9.47
C GLU A 229 14.01 -4.56 8.53
N ASP A 230 15.20 -4.07 8.25
CA ASP A 230 16.23 -4.75 7.47
C ASP A 230 17.57 -4.10 7.83
N PRO A 231 18.33 -4.68 8.77
CA PRO A 231 19.55 -4.07 9.27
C PRO A 231 20.69 -4.05 8.24
N GLU A 232 20.60 -4.83 7.17
CA GLU A 232 21.59 -4.78 6.09
C GLU A 232 21.36 -3.57 5.18
N VAL A 233 20.10 -3.18 4.97
CA VAL A 233 19.74 -2.11 4.03
C VAL A 233 19.47 -0.78 4.74
N PHE A 234 18.88 -0.81 5.93
CA PHE A 234 18.45 0.39 6.66
C PHE A 234 19.22 0.59 7.96
N THR A 235 19.36 1.84 8.36
CA THR A 235 20.06 2.22 9.63
C THR A 235 19.14 2.12 10.85
N ARG A 236 17.83 2.07 10.64
CA ARG A 236 16.78 1.91 11.66
C ARG A 236 15.50 1.41 11.02
N PRO A 237 14.56 0.84 11.80
CA PRO A 237 13.21 0.60 11.33
C PRO A 237 12.52 1.87 10.84
N TRP A 238 11.56 1.72 9.92
CA TRP A 238 10.75 2.81 9.41
C TRP A 238 9.33 2.31 9.07
N THR A 239 8.38 3.24 8.98
CA THR A 239 6.96 2.91 8.88
C THR A 239 6.33 3.57 7.67
N MET A 240 5.41 2.86 7.03
CA MET A 240 4.48 3.40 6.06
C MET A 240 3.04 3.17 6.53
N ARG A 241 2.12 4.06 6.11
CA ARG A 241 0.72 3.99 6.51
C ARG A 241 -0.19 4.47 5.39
N MET A 242 -1.29 3.75 5.19
CA MET A 242 -2.26 4.08 4.16
C MET A 242 -3.63 3.45 4.45
N PRO A 243 -4.74 4.06 4.00
CA PRO A 243 -6.05 3.42 4.13
C PRO A 243 -6.26 2.35 3.06
N LEU A 244 -6.88 1.23 3.46
CA LEU A 244 -7.53 0.30 2.55
C LEU A 244 -9.01 0.66 2.45
N TYR A 245 -9.55 0.62 1.25
CA TYR A 245 -10.94 0.91 0.95
C TYR A 245 -11.66 -0.38 0.56
N ARG A 246 -12.80 -0.65 1.22
CA ARG A 246 -13.66 -1.78 0.84
C ARG A 246 -14.40 -1.42 -0.45
N ARG A 247 -14.32 -2.28 -1.43
CA ARG A 247 -15.08 -2.18 -2.67
C ARG A 247 -16.49 -2.75 -2.41
N VAL A 248 -17.49 -1.96 -2.74
CA VAL A 248 -18.90 -2.26 -2.41
C VAL A 248 -19.79 -2.37 -3.64
N GLU A 249 -19.21 -2.32 -4.82
CA GLU A 249 -19.95 -2.41 -6.08
C GLU A 249 -20.60 -3.79 -6.21
N GLU A 250 -21.89 -3.79 -6.58
CA GLU A 250 -22.65 -5.03 -6.77
C GLU A 250 -22.05 -5.90 -7.89
N GLY A 251 -21.86 -7.17 -7.59
CA GLY A 251 -21.32 -8.14 -8.56
C GLY A 251 -19.83 -7.99 -8.84
N LEU A 252 -19.10 -7.15 -8.09
CA LEU A 252 -17.66 -7.01 -8.27
C LEU A 252 -16.95 -8.35 -8.04
N GLN A 253 -16.06 -8.69 -8.97
CA GLN A 253 -15.16 -9.84 -8.89
C GLN A 253 -13.74 -9.39 -9.17
N LEU A 254 -12.76 -10.13 -8.66
CA LEU A 254 -11.38 -9.95 -9.11
C LEU A 254 -11.29 -10.41 -10.57
N LEU A 255 -10.59 -9.64 -11.37
CA LEU A 255 -10.36 -9.96 -12.77
C LEU A 255 -9.17 -10.93 -12.90
N ASP A 256 -9.10 -11.57 -14.03
CA ASP A 256 -7.98 -12.38 -14.46
C ASP A 256 -6.90 -11.45 -15.01
N TYR A 257 -5.89 -11.14 -14.17
CA TYR A 257 -4.79 -10.29 -14.57
C TYR A 257 -3.49 -11.08 -14.60
N ASP A 258 -3.09 -11.47 -15.81
CA ASP A 258 -1.81 -12.12 -16.08
C ASP A 258 -0.71 -11.10 -16.34
N CYS A 259 0.46 -11.33 -15.81
CA CYS A 259 1.64 -10.52 -16.06
C CYS A 259 2.11 -10.53 -17.54
N VAL A 260 1.60 -11.45 -18.35
CA VAL A 260 1.90 -11.57 -19.79
C VAL A 260 1.69 -10.25 -20.54
N ASP A 261 0.73 -9.45 -20.14
CA ASP A 261 0.43 -8.16 -20.78
C ASP A 261 1.58 -7.16 -20.68
N PHE A 262 2.32 -7.13 -19.57
CA PHE A 262 3.52 -6.30 -19.43
C PHE A 262 4.64 -6.70 -20.38
N ILE A 263 4.83 -7.99 -20.61
CA ILE A 263 5.84 -8.50 -21.55
C ILE A 263 5.46 -8.11 -22.97
N LEU A 264 4.18 -8.24 -23.34
CA LEU A 264 3.69 -7.88 -24.68
C LEU A 264 3.75 -6.37 -24.92
N GLU A 265 3.43 -5.55 -23.93
CA GLU A 265 3.58 -4.10 -24.02
C GLU A 265 5.04 -3.67 -24.19
N SER A 266 5.97 -4.29 -23.47
CA SER A 266 7.39 -3.99 -23.59
C SER A 266 7.95 -4.42 -24.93
N ALA A 267 7.52 -5.55 -25.47
CA ALA A 267 7.90 -6.02 -26.80
C ALA A 267 7.37 -5.09 -27.91
N ASN A 268 6.11 -4.67 -27.82
CA ASN A 268 5.50 -3.74 -28.78
C ASN A 268 6.12 -2.34 -28.76
N ARG A 269 6.64 -1.88 -27.61
CA ARG A 269 7.38 -0.60 -27.52
C ARG A 269 8.77 -0.67 -28.13
N SER A 270 9.44 -1.81 -28.05
CA SER A 270 10.76 -2.01 -28.67
C SER A 270 10.69 -2.06 -30.20
N ASP A 271 9.59 -2.56 -30.77
CA ASP A 271 9.39 -2.65 -32.21
C ASP A 271 8.87 -1.34 -32.84
N GLY A 272 8.27 -0.45 -32.05
CA GLY A 272 7.74 0.86 -32.50
C GLY A 272 8.79 1.98 -32.60
N GLY A 273 10.00 1.75 -32.13
CA GLY A 273 11.10 2.74 -32.15
C GLY A 273 11.96 2.76 -33.44
N ALA A 274 11.62 1.98 -34.46
CA ALA A 274 12.35 1.88 -35.74
C ALA A 274 11.44 2.27 -36.92
N GLN A 275 10.86 3.50 -36.89
CA GLN A 275 10.31 4.15 -38.09
C GLN A 275 10.68 5.62 -38.10
#